data_27243547a64d09e595633fd23ac712cb
#
_entry.id   27243547a64d09e595633fd23ac712cb
#
_cell.length_a   1.000
_cell.length_b   1.000
_cell.length_c   1.000
_cell.angle_alpha   90.00
_cell.angle_beta   90.00
_cell.angle_gamma   90.00
#
_symmetry.space_group_name_H-M   'P 1'
#
loop_
_entity.id
_entity.type
_entity.pdbx_description
1 polymer ?
#
loop_
_entity_poly.entity_id
_entity_poly.type
_entity_poly.pdbx_seq_one_letter_code
_entity_poly.pdbx_strand_id
1 'polypeptide(L)'
;MTWWEAIYLPEIFRGLRITSRHFFSNMTGHILQLFGRGKDRQPAVTIQYPEVVRELPERTRTLHRLTKREDGSPRCVACMMCESACPAFCIYITAGEHPDPTIEKYPTRFEIDLSLCVFCGFCVEACPEDAIRMDTGIVELSTYRREDLLLTIDQLLALEPIDRTKQRSMRPIPPRKGDGTWSPPGVELPEHQRAGPPRLSDDPELVRSDLPTSP
;
A
#
# COMPACT_ATOMS: atom_id res chain seq x y z
N MET A 1 17.69 -31.09 -29.36
CA MET A 1 18.32 -30.02 -30.18
C MET A 1 18.39 -30.56 -31.61
N THR A 2 17.67 -29.92 -32.52
CA THR A 2 17.77 -30.24 -33.95
C THR A 2 19.07 -29.67 -34.53
N TRP A 3 19.57 -30.22 -35.62
CA TRP A 3 20.77 -29.76 -36.32
C TRP A 3 20.70 -28.23 -36.63
N TRP A 4 19.50 -27.70 -36.94
CA TRP A 4 19.24 -26.30 -37.19
C TRP A 4 19.37 -25.45 -35.93
N GLU A 5 19.02 -25.98 -34.75
CA GLU A 5 19.19 -25.29 -33.45
C GLU A 5 20.66 -25.20 -33.03
N ALA A 6 21.51 -26.11 -33.53
CA ALA A 6 22.96 -26.09 -33.31
C ALA A 6 23.66 -24.99 -34.13
N ILE A 7 23.02 -24.50 -35.19
CA ILE A 7 23.54 -23.40 -36.01
C ILE A 7 22.99 -22.07 -35.45
N TYR A 8 23.80 -21.30 -34.73
CA TYR A 8 23.43 -20.02 -34.14
C TYR A 8 22.91 -18.96 -35.12
N LEU A 9 23.33 -19.04 -36.40
CA LEU A 9 22.99 -18.04 -37.42
C LEU A 9 21.48 -17.86 -37.68
N PRO A 10 20.65 -18.89 -37.80
CA PRO A 10 19.19 -18.74 -37.97
C PRO A 10 18.53 -18.02 -36.82
N GLU A 11 18.94 -18.29 -35.58
CA GLU A 11 18.39 -17.62 -34.37
C GLU A 11 18.82 -16.16 -34.27
N ILE A 12 20.05 -15.85 -34.70
CA ILE A 12 20.52 -14.45 -34.81
C ILE A 12 19.68 -13.66 -35.81
N PHE A 13 19.43 -14.23 -37.00
CA PHE A 13 18.56 -13.59 -37.99
C PHE A 13 17.11 -13.47 -37.52
N ARG A 14 16.60 -14.44 -36.79
CA ARG A 14 15.26 -14.38 -36.19
C ARG A 14 15.17 -13.24 -35.16
N GLY A 15 16.15 -13.12 -34.28
CA GLY A 15 16.24 -12.04 -33.31
C GLY A 15 16.35 -10.66 -33.97
N LEU A 16 17.23 -10.56 -34.98
CA LEU A 16 17.41 -9.31 -35.74
C LEU A 16 16.13 -8.90 -36.47
N ARG A 17 15.39 -9.85 -37.04
CA ARG A 17 14.11 -9.59 -37.71
C ARG A 17 13.07 -9.05 -36.71
N ILE A 18 13.02 -9.58 -35.48
CA ILE A 18 12.10 -9.12 -34.44
C ILE A 18 12.44 -7.68 -34.04
N THR A 19 13.69 -7.41 -33.72
CA THR A 19 14.14 -6.07 -33.31
C THR A 19 13.97 -5.05 -34.42
N SER A 20 14.31 -5.38 -35.67
CA SER A 20 14.12 -4.51 -36.83
C SER A 20 12.63 -4.19 -37.07
N ARG A 21 11.75 -5.20 -36.94
CA ARG A 21 10.30 -4.99 -37.06
C ARG A 21 9.81 -3.97 -36.00
N HIS A 22 10.24 -4.11 -34.74
CA HIS A 22 9.88 -3.15 -33.69
C HIS A 22 10.43 -1.75 -33.98
N PHE A 23 11.68 -1.67 -34.39
CA PHE A 23 12.32 -0.41 -34.74
C PHE A 23 11.55 0.33 -35.86
N PHE A 24 11.32 -0.31 -36.99
CA PHE A 24 10.60 0.31 -38.10
C PHE A 24 9.14 0.64 -37.76
N SER A 25 8.47 -0.25 -37.01
CA SER A 25 7.10 0.01 -36.55
C SER A 25 7.00 1.21 -35.64
N ASN A 26 7.93 1.38 -34.72
CA ASN A 26 7.95 2.52 -33.79
C ASN A 26 8.36 3.79 -34.51
N MET A 27 9.36 3.75 -35.37
CA MET A 27 9.81 4.89 -36.18
C MET A 27 8.70 5.42 -37.08
N THR A 28 7.98 4.52 -37.78
CA THR A 28 6.82 4.94 -38.59
C THR A 28 5.71 5.53 -37.73
N GLY A 29 5.48 5.01 -36.51
CA GLY A 29 4.53 5.58 -35.55
C GLY A 29 4.90 7.01 -35.15
N HIS A 30 6.15 7.27 -34.82
CA HIS A 30 6.64 8.62 -34.48
C HIS A 30 6.54 9.58 -35.67
N ILE A 31 6.91 9.15 -36.87
CA ILE A 31 6.80 9.96 -38.07
C ILE A 31 5.32 10.35 -38.35
N LEU A 32 4.39 9.38 -38.23
CA LEU A 32 2.96 9.66 -38.38
C LEU A 32 2.43 10.63 -37.33
N GLN A 33 2.91 10.58 -36.10
CA GLN A 33 2.54 11.54 -35.05
C GLN A 33 3.04 12.95 -35.36
N LEU A 34 4.24 13.11 -35.89
CA LEU A 34 4.75 14.40 -36.33
C LEU A 34 3.83 15.06 -37.41
N PHE A 35 3.19 14.25 -38.25
CA PHE A 35 2.20 14.72 -39.24
C PHE A 35 0.77 14.78 -38.67
N GLY A 36 0.58 14.67 -37.35
CA GLY A 36 -0.73 14.75 -36.69
C GLY A 36 -1.65 13.55 -36.90
N ARG A 37 -1.13 12.46 -37.48
CA ARG A 37 -1.85 11.21 -37.73
C ARG A 37 -1.44 10.14 -36.68
N GLY A 38 -2.41 9.34 -36.22
CA GLY A 38 -2.12 8.21 -35.29
C GLY A 38 -1.95 8.63 -33.83
N LYS A 39 -2.73 9.59 -33.34
CA LYS A 39 -2.71 10.04 -31.92
C LYS A 39 -2.99 8.92 -30.92
N ASP A 40 -3.74 7.90 -31.31
CA ASP A 40 -4.11 6.76 -30.43
C ASP A 40 -3.04 5.68 -30.37
N ARG A 41 -1.98 5.77 -31.19
CA ARG A 41 -0.90 4.78 -31.21
C ARG A 41 0.26 5.30 -30.40
N GLN A 42 0.59 4.59 -29.29
CA GLN A 42 1.83 4.82 -28.56
C GLN A 42 2.97 4.01 -29.23
N PRO A 43 3.86 4.66 -30.01
CA PRO A 43 4.95 3.96 -30.69
C PRO A 43 6.09 3.56 -29.76
N ALA A 44 6.19 4.17 -28.56
CA ALA A 44 7.16 3.83 -27.54
C ALA A 44 6.49 3.05 -26.38
N VAL A 45 7.23 2.10 -25.80
CA VAL A 45 6.79 1.35 -24.60
C VAL A 45 6.89 2.21 -23.34
N THR A 46 7.68 3.28 -23.38
CA THR A 46 7.90 4.18 -22.24
C THR A 46 6.63 4.94 -21.90
N ILE A 47 6.34 5.01 -20.62
CA ILE A 47 5.24 5.80 -20.07
C ILE A 47 5.82 7.10 -19.56
N GLN A 48 5.26 8.21 -19.99
CA GLN A 48 5.67 9.55 -19.56
C GLN A 48 5.02 9.86 -18.22
N TYR A 49 5.67 9.44 -17.15
CA TYR A 49 5.26 9.80 -15.80
C TYR A 49 5.73 11.22 -15.47
N PRO A 50 4.94 12.11 -14.84
CA PRO A 50 3.62 11.83 -14.21
C PRO A 50 2.40 12.09 -15.11
N GLU A 51 2.57 12.50 -16.38
CA GLU A 51 1.47 12.88 -17.29
C GLU A 51 0.59 11.68 -17.62
N VAL A 52 1.24 10.52 -17.80
CA VAL A 52 0.56 9.25 -18.04
C VAL A 52 0.94 8.28 -16.94
N VAL A 53 -0.06 7.76 -16.26
CA VAL A 53 0.10 6.77 -15.20
C VAL A 53 -0.42 5.42 -15.68
N ARG A 54 0.33 4.35 -15.36
CA ARG A 54 -0.09 2.98 -15.70
C ARG A 54 -1.33 2.60 -14.88
N GLU A 55 -2.28 1.96 -15.53
CA GLU A 55 -3.40 1.34 -14.84
C GLU A 55 -2.92 0.23 -13.91
N LEU A 56 -3.38 0.30 -12.66
CA LEU A 56 -3.03 -0.69 -11.66
C LEU A 56 -3.87 -1.96 -11.87
N PRO A 57 -3.25 -3.15 -11.96
CA PRO A 57 -3.97 -4.41 -11.96
C PRO A 57 -4.87 -4.57 -10.73
N GLU A 58 -5.92 -5.37 -10.84
CA GLU A 58 -6.87 -5.58 -9.74
C GLU A 58 -6.24 -6.10 -8.45
N ARG A 59 -5.22 -6.92 -8.57
CA ARG A 59 -4.51 -7.53 -7.44
C ARG A 59 -3.34 -6.70 -6.93
N THR A 60 -3.20 -5.44 -7.39
CA THR A 60 -2.13 -4.58 -6.88
C THR A 60 -2.37 -4.26 -5.42
N ARG A 61 -1.37 -4.55 -4.60
CA ARG A 61 -1.37 -4.19 -3.18
C ARG A 61 -0.96 -2.74 -3.05
N THR A 62 -1.88 -1.94 -2.57
CA THR A 62 -1.71 -0.50 -2.39
C THR A 62 -1.81 -0.15 -0.90
N LEU A 63 -1.86 1.12 -0.54
CA LEU A 63 -1.96 1.54 0.85
C LEU A 63 -3.12 0.85 1.56
N HIS A 64 -2.91 0.49 2.83
CA HIS A 64 -3.91 -0.13 3.68
C HIS A 64 -5.05 0.83 4.00
N ARG A 65 -6.24 0.30 4.16
CA ARG A 65 -7.39 0.97 4.75
C ARG A 65 -8.16 0.04 5.67
N LEU A 66 -8.89 0.60 6.62
CA LEU A 66 -9.86 -0.12 7.41
C LEU A 66 -11.27 0.07 6.83
N THR A 67 -12.03 -1.03 6.80
CA THR A 67 -13.43 -1.00 6.40
C THR A 67 -14.32 -0.57 7.56
N LYS A 68 -15.42 0.10 7.22
CA LYS A 68 -16.43 0.56 8.17
C LYS A 68 -17.67 -0.31 8.12
N ARG A 69 -18.41 -0.33 9.20
CA ARG A 69 -19.79 -0.80 9.26
C ARG A 69 -20.73 0.28 8.72
N GLU A 70 -22.01 -0.04 8.60
CA GLU A 70 -23.03 0.91 8.14
C GLU A 70 -23.20 2.11 9.09
N ASP A 71 -22.95 1.90 10.38
CA ASP A 71 -22.96 2.93 11.42
C ASP A 71 -21.72 3.83 11.44
N GLY A 72 -20.73 3.56 10.56
CA GLY A 72 -19.46 4.28 10.49
C GLY A 72 -18.39 3.76 11.43
N SER A 73 -18.68 2.81 12.32
CA SER A 73 -17.71 2.20 13.22
C SER A 73 -16.75 1.28 12.46
N PRO A 74 -15.52 1.01 13.00
CA PRO A 74 -14.61 0.05 12.40
C PRO A 74 -15.21 -1.36 12.39
N ARG A 75 -15.05 -2.09 11.29
CA ARG A 75 -15.38 -3.52 11.26
C ARG A 75 -14.41 -4.37 12.08
N CYS A 76 -13.24 -3.82 12.36
CA CYS A 76 -12.20 -4.50 13.11
C CYS A 76 -12.67 -4.81 14.55
N VAL A 77 -12.49 -6.06 14.95
CA VAL A 77 -12.83 -6.57 16.32
C VAL A 77 -11.57 -6.75 17.16
N ALA A 78 -10.46 -6.15 16.81
CA ALA A 78 -9.17 -6.22 17.52
C ALA A 78 -8.75 -7.65 17.86
N CYS A 79 -8.91 -8.59 16.94
CA CYS A 79 -8.53 -10.00 17.14
C CYS A 79 -7.01 -10.26 17.04
N MET A 80 -6.22 -9.25 16.64
CA MET A 80 -4.74 -9.26 16.51
C MET A 80 -4.18 -10.27 15.50
N MET A 81 -5.01 -10.93 14.69
CA MET A 81 -4.54 -11.89 13.69
C MET A 81 -3.64 -11.27 12.64
N CYS A 82 -3.95 -10.05 12.19
CA CYS A 82 -3.14 -9.31 11.22
C CYS A 82 -1.79 -8.86 11.80
N GLU A 83 -1.73 -8.53 13.10
CA GLU A 83 -0.49 -8.22 13.82
C GLU A 83 0.40 -9.45 13.89
N SER A 84 -0.15 -10.60 14.31
CA SER A 84 0.59 -11.87 14.40
C SER A 84 1.06 -12.41 13.04
N ALA A 85 0.28 -12.19 11.97
CA ALA A 85 0.62 -12.62 10.62
C ALA A 85 1.63 -11.70 9.92
N CYS A 86 1.94 -10.54 10.50
CA CYS A 86 2.83 -9.56 9.88
C CYS A 86 4.31 -9.97 9.99
N PRO A 87 5.01 -10.28 8.88
CA PRO A 87 6.42 -10.67 8.93
C PRO A 87 7.35 -9.52 9.31
N ALA A 88 6.90 -8.27 9.16
CA ALA A 88 7.67 -7.06 9.46
C ALA A 88 7.32 -6.46 10.84
N PHE A 89 6.36 -7.04 11.57
CA PHE A 89 5.91 -6.56 12.88
C PHE A 89 5.56 -5.06 12.88
N CYS A 90 4.94 -4.58 11.81
CA CYS A 90 4.64 -3.17 11.60
C CYS A 90 3.20 -2.77 11.94
N ILE A 91 2.40 -3.68 12.49
CA ILE A 91 1.02 -3.45 12.89
C ILE A 91 0.92 -3.50 14.41
N TYR A 92 0.30 -2.49 14.99
CA TYR A 92 0.13 -2.36 16.44
C TYR A 92 -1.34 -2.18 16.76
N ILE A 93 -1.89 -3.05 17.60
CA ILE A 93 -3.32 -3.04 17.94
C ILE A 93 -3.49 -3.02 19.45
N THR A 94 -4.32 -2.10 19.94
CA THR A 94 -4.79 -2.09 21.33
C THR A 94 -6.29 -2.35 21.32
N ALA A 95 -6.71 -3.42 21.97
CA ALA A 95 -8.12 -3.77 22.12
C ALA A 95 -8.75 -3.00 23.29
N GLY A 96 -10.03 -2.68 23.15
CA GLY A 96 -10.88 -2.16 24.22
C GLY A 96 -12.19 -2.94 24.28
N GLU A 97 -12.87 -2.85 25.40
CA GLU A 97 -14.21 -3.40 25.59
C GLU A 97 -15.27 -2.43 25.05
N HIS A 98 -16.18 -2.93 24.24
CA HIS A 98 -17.24 -2.10 23.69
C HIS A 98 -18.39 -1.95 24.72
N PRO A 99 -18.98 -0.76 24.88
CA PRO A 99 -20.10 -0.55 25.79
C PRO A 99 -21.38 -1.32 25.39
N ASP A 100 -21.53 -1.66 24.11
CA ASP A 100 -22.59 -2.53 23.62
C ASP A 100 -22.17 -4.00 23.85
N PRO A 101 -22.92 -4.78 24.65
CA PRO A 101 -22.62 -6.17 24.95
C PRO A 101 -22.68 -7.10 23.73
N THR A 102 -23.21 -6.64 22.59
CA THR A 102 -23.22 -7.40 21.33
C THR A 102 -21.89 -7.35 20.62
N ILE A 103 -21.03 -6.37 20.95
CA ILE A 103 -19.69 -6.17 20.38
C ILE A 103 -18.67 -6.40 21.49
N GLU A 104 -18.03 -7.57 21.50
CA GLU A 104 -17.11 -7.94 22.58
C GLU A 104 -15.88 -7.02 22.67
N LYS A 105 -15.27 -6.74 21.50
CA LYS A 105 -14.02 -5.96 21.41
C LYS A 105 -14.02 -5.02 20.23
N TYR A 106 -13.31 -3.91 20.38
CA TYR A 106 -13.01 -3.00 19.28
C TYR A 106 -11.57 -2.50 19.38
N PRO A 107 -10.95 -2.01 18.29
CA PRO A 107 -9.63 -1.41 18.35
C PRO A 107 -9.72 0.02 18.91
N THR A 108 -9.17 0.25 20.10
CA THR A 108 -8.98 1.61 20.64
C THR A 108 -7.83 2.31 19.96
N ARG A 109 -6.83 1.52 19.53
CA ARG A 109 -5.70 1.97 18.74
C ARG A 109 -5.38 0.93 17.68
N PHE A 110 -5.18 1.40 16.46
CA PHE A 110 -4.73 0.60 15.34
C PHE A 110 -3.74 1.43 14.54
N GLU A 111 -2.51 0.98 14.47
CA GLU A 111 -1.45 1.70 13.76
C GLU A 111 -0.72 0.76 12.82
N ILE A 112 -0.27 1.31 11.69
CA ILE A 112 0.61 0.63 10.73
C ILE A 112 1.81 1.51 10.46
N ASP A 113 3.01 1.03 10.76
CA ASP A 113 4.26 1.68 10.38
C ASP A 113 4.62 1.30 8.93
N LEU A 114 4.34 2.20 8.00
CA LEU A 114 4.63 2.01 6.59
C LEU A 114 6.13 1.96 6.29
N SER A 115 6.97 2.51 7.17
CA SER A 115 8.43 2.49 6.99
C SER A 115 9.02 1.09 7.12
N LEU A 116 8.30 0.18 7.80
CA LEU A 116 8.66 -1.22 7.99
C LEU A 116 7.85 -2.15 7.07
N CYS A 117 6.71 -1.69 6.57
CA CYS A 117 5.78 -2.52 5.82
C CYS A 117 6.34 -2.94 4.46
N VAL A 118 6.34 -4.25 4.18
CA VAL A 118 6.77 -4.81 2.89
C VAL A 118 5.61 -5.05 1.90
N PHE A 119 4.41 -4.60 2.22
CA PHE A 119 3.21 -4.74 1.38
C PHE A 119 2.91 -6.19 0.93
N CYS A 120 3.20 -7.19 1.78
CA CYS A 120 3.00 -8.62 1.47
C CYS A 120 1.53 -9.03 1.39
N GLY A 121 0.61 -8.32 2.07
CA GLY A 121 -0.82 -8.60 2.07
C GLY A 121 -1.27 -9.69 3.05
N PHE A 122 -0.39 -10.30 3.85
CA PHE A 122 -0.76 -11.34 4.82
C PHE A 122 -1.74 -10.83 5.88
N CYS A 123 -1.68 -9.56 6.23
CA CYS A 123 -2.65 -8.94 7.14
C CYS A 123 -4.09 -8.96 6.57
N VAL A 124 -4.24 -8.83 5.24
CA VAL A 124 -5.54 -8.91 4.57
C VAL A 124 -6.04 -10.36 4.57
N GLU A 125 -5.16 -11.31 4.26
CA GLU A 125 -5.50 -12.73 4.20
C GLU A 125 -5.82 -13.32 5.59
N ALA A 126 -5.14 -12.83 6.64
CA ALA A 126 -5.34 -13.28 8.01
C ALA A 126 -6.58 -12.67 8.68
N CYS A 127 -7.21 -11.64 8.11
CA CYS A 127 -8.32 -10.96 8.74
C CYS A 127 -9.64 -11.71 8.56
N PRO A 128 -10.27 -12.26 9.62
CA PRO A 128 -11.51 -13.01 9.51
C PRO A 128 -12.73 -12.11 9.21
N GLU A 129 -12.66 -10.83 9.62
CA GLU A 129 -13.73 -9.85 9.47
C GLU A 129 -13.65 -9.03 8.17
N ASP A 130 -12.64 -9.29 7.33
CA ASP A 130 -12.36 -8.48 6.13
C ASP A 130 -12.29 -6.98 6.46
N ALA A 131 -11.72 -6.68 7.63
CA ALA A 131 -11.66 -5.32 8.16
C ALA A 131 -10.49 -4.51 7.63
N ILE A 132 -9.42 -5.16 7.15
CA ILE A 132 -8.26 -4.50 6.55
C ILE A 132 -8.17 -4.85 5.07
N ARG A 133 -7.97 -3.85 4.21
CA ARG A 133 -7.82 -4.02 2.77
C ARG A 133 -6.69 -3.17 2.20
N MET A 134 -6.17 -3.56 1.04
CA MET A 134 -5.08 -2.88 0.33
C MET A 134 -5.54 -2.50 -1.09
N ASP A 135 -6.63 -1.78 -1.19
CA ASP A 135 -7.33 -1.46 -2.44
C ASP A 135 -7.55 0.04 -2.65
N THR A 136 -6.76 0.88 -1.99
CA THR A 136 -6.90 2.36 -2.07
C THR A 136 -6.39 2.97 -3.37
N GLY A 137 -5.53 2.26 -4.10
CA GLY A 137 -4.87 2.78 -5.30
C GLY A 137 -3.72 3.75 -5.02
N ILE A 138 -3.40 4.01 -3.75
CA ILE A 138 -2.28 4.86 -3.35
C ILE A 138 -1.01 4.01 -3.34
N VAL A 139 -0.07 4.35 -4.20
CA VAL A 139 1.23 3.67 -4.33
C VAL A 139 2.40 4.60 -4.00
N GLU A 140 2.17 5.90 -3.98
CA GLU A 140 3.17 6.90 -3.64
C GLU A 140 3.09 7.22 -2.15
N LEU A 141 4.12 6.82 -1.42
CA LEU A 141 4.18 6.88 0.04
C LEU A 141 5.33 7.76 0.51
N SER A 142 5.88 8.61 -0.36
CA SER A 142 6.98 9.49 0.00
C SER A 142 6.50 10.61 0.92
N THR A 143 7.16 10.77 2.06
CA THR A 143 6.90 11.82 3.04
C THR A 143 8.22 12.48 3.47
N TYR A 144 8.14 13.67 4.03
CA TYR A 144 9.32 14.38 4.55
C TYR A 144 9.72 13.96 5.95
N ARG A 145 8.80 13.33 6.69
CA ARG A 145 8.98 12.93 8.09
C ARG A 145 8.60 11.48 8.25
N ARG A 146 9.35 10.74 9.05
CA ARG A 146 9.06 9.34 9.36
C ARG A 146 7.72 9.17 10.09
N GLU A 147 7.36 10.13 10.95
CA GLU A 147 6.12 10.10 11.70
C GLU A 147 4.87 10.10 10.81
N ASP A 148 4.98 10.67 9.61
CA ASP A 148 3.89 10.68 8.62
C ASP A 148 3.64 9.30 7.99
N LEU A 149 4.61 8.37 8.11
CA LEU A 149 4.48 6.98 7.68
C LEU A 149 3.80 6.09 8.72
N LEU A 150 3.59 6.58 9.94
CA LEU A 150 2.82 5.89 10.95
C LEU A 150 1.34 6.24 10.78
N LEU A 151 0.60 5.35 10.13
CA LEU A 151 -0.83 5.51 9.92
C LEU A 151 -1.62 5.13 11.17
N THR A 152 -2.52 6.01 11.56
CA THR A 152 -3.43 5.80 12.68
C THR A 152 -4.80 5.32 12.22
N ILE A 153 -5.62 4.83 13.16
CA ILE A 153 -6.95 4.28 12.88
C ILE A 153 -7.87 5.27 12.15
N ASP A 154 -7.84 6.54 12.51
CA ASP A 154 -8.62 7.59 11.89
C ASP A 154 -8.21 7.84 10.43
N GLN A 155 -6.91 7.81 10.12
CA GLN A 155 -6.39 7.90 8.76
C GLN A 155 -6.80 6.68 7.93
N LEU A 156 -6.65 5.47 8.48
CA LEU A 156 -7.02 4.23 7.82
C LEU A 156 -8.52 4.12 7.53
N LEU A 157 -9.36 4.63 8.45
CA LEU A 157 -10.81 4.70 8.27
C LEU A 157 -11.25 5.78 7.28
N ALA A 158 -10.47 6.85 7.12
CA ALA A 158 -10.78 7.92 6.15
C ALA A 158 -10.50 7.52 4.70
N LEU A 159 -9.74 6.45 4.48
CA LEU A 159 -9.40 5.97 3.16
C LEU A 159 -10.53 5.14 2.55
N GLU A 160 -10.77 5.36 1.27
CA GLU A 160 -11.78 4.66 0.48
C GLU A 160 -11.13 3.77 -0.58
N PRO A 161 -11.85 2.75 -1.09
CA PRO A 161 -11.36 1.95 -2.19
C PRO A 161 -11.14 2.80 -3.44
N ILE A 162 -10.25 2.35 -4.31
CA ILE A 162 -10.00 3.04 -5.58
C ILE A 162 -11.25 3.00 -6.45
N ASP A 163 -11.65 4.16 -6.93
CA ASP A 163 -12.61 4.25 -8.04
C ASP A 163 -11.84 4.05 -9.36
N ARG A 164 -11.98 2.88 -9.94
CA ARG A 164 -11.27 2.49 -11.17
C ARG A 164 -11.70 3.29 -12.39
N THR A 165 -12.87 3.92 -12.33
CA THR A 165 -13.36 4.79 -13.41
C THR A 165 -12.67 6.15 -13.40
N LYS A 166 -12.13 6.56 -12.24
CA LYS A 166 -11.45 7.84 -12.01
C LYS A 166 -9.96 7.64 -11.65
N GLN A 167 -9.33 6.63 -12.19
CA GLN A 167 -8.00 6.19 -11.80
C GLN A 167 -7.00 7.35 -11.75
N ARG A 168 -6.67 7.76 -10.55
CA ARG A 168 -5.63 8.72 -10.26
C ARG A 168 -4.74 8.14 -9.16
N SER A 169 -3.51 7.82 -9.49
CA SER A 169 -2.57 7.17 -8.59
C SER A 169 -2.07 8.06 -7.46
N MET A 170 -2.31 9.35 -7.53
CA MET A 170 -1.86 10.33 -6.54
C MET A 170 -3.03 10.78 -5.66
N ARG A 171 -3.35 10.00 -4.64
CA ARG A 171 -4.20 10.48 -3.54
C ARG A 171 -3.30 10.78 -2.36
N PRO A 172 -3.36 11.99 -1.78
CA PRO A 172 -2.62 12.28 -0.56
C PRO A 172 -3.16 11.41 0.57
N ILE A 173 -2.26 10.94 1.43
CA ILE A 173 -2.62 10.31 2.69
C ILE A 173 -3.35 11.36 3.53
N PRO A 174 -4.54 11.06 4.10
CA PRO A 174 -5.27 12.01 4.91
C PRO A 174 -4.44 12.42 6.13
N PRO A 175 -4.51 13.69 6.56
CA PRO A 175 -3.82 14.13 7.77
C PRO A 175 -4.35 13.42 9.01
N ARG A 176 -3.45 13.17 9.96
CA ARG A 176 -3.82 12.60 11.26
C ARG A 176 -4.76 13.55 11.99
N LYS A 177 -5.82 13.02 12.56
CA LYS A 177 -6.77 13.74 13.41
C LYS A 177 -6.68 13.17 14.82
N GLY A 178 -6.48 14.06 15.82
CA GLY A 178 -6.43 13.63 17.21
C GLY A 178 -5.15 12.86 17.60
N ASP A 179 -5.25 12.08 18.66
CA ASP A 179 -4.18 11.30 19.28
C ASP A 179 -3.99 9.90 18.68
N GLY A 180 -4.78 9.56 17.65
CA GLY A 180 -4.76 8.26 17.00
C GLY A 180 -5.50 7.16 17.76
N THR A 181 -6.26 7.54 18.80
CA THR A 181 -7.17 6.63 19.51
C THR A 181 -8.57 6.73 18.94
N TRP A 182 -9.29 5.62 18.91
CA TRP A 182 -10.70 5.57 18.51
C TRP A 182 -11.53 5.05 19.67
N SER A 183 -12.65 5.70 19.93
CA SER A 183 -13.64 5.24 20.90
C SER A 183 -15.04 5.36 20.30
N PRO A 184 -15.99 4.49 20.71
CA PRO A 184 -17.38 4.65 20.34
C PRO A 184 -17.91 6.02 20.80
N PRO A 185 -18.85 6.64 20.08
CA PRO A 185 -19.43 7.92 20.48
C PRO A 185 -19.98 7.86 21.90
N GLY A 186 -19.58 8.83 22.74
CA GLY A 186 -20.01 8.94 24.15
C GLY A 186 -19.22 8.10 25.15
N VAL A 187 -18.19 7.39 24.73
CA VAL A 187 -17.31 6.61 25.61
C VAL A 187 -15.98 7.33 25.80
N GLU A 188 -15.64 7.64 27.06
CA GLU A 188 -14.31 8.12 27.43
C GLU A 188 -13.39 6.93 27.68
N LEU A 189 -12.26 6.86 26.96
CA LEU A 189 -11.26 5.83 27.17
C LEU A 189 -10.54 6.05 28.49
N PRO A 190 -10.32 4.98 29.30
CA PRO A 190 -9.46 5.02 30.46
C PRO A 190 -8.02 5.44 30.07
N GLU A 191 -7.31 6.09 30.99
CA GLU A 191 -5.98 6.65 30.72
C GLU A 191 -4.97 5.61 30.23
N HIS A 192 -5.01 4.38 30.77
CA HIS A 192 -4.14 3.28 30.34
C HIS A 192 -4.40 2.79 28.91
N GLN A 193 -5.57 3.06 28.34
CA GLN A 193 -5.89 2.71 26.94
C GLN A 193 -5.58 3.86 25.96
N ARG A 194 -5.43 5.10 26.48
CA ARG A 194 -4.98 6.25 25.69
C ARG A 194 -3.49 6.19 25.42
N ALA A 195 -2.71 5.72 26.41
CA ALA A 195 -1.30 5.43 26.22
C ALA A 195 -1.19 4.06 25.53
N GLY A 196 -0.96 4.02 24.23
CA GLY A 196 -0.66 2.77 23.54
C GLY A 196 0.56 2.07 24.12
N PRO A 197 0.84 0.81 23.71
CA PRO A 197 2.05 0.12 24.16
C PRO A 197 3.27 1.02 23.89
N PRO A 198 4.26 1.03 24.80
CA PRO A 198 5.48 1.82 24.60
C PRO A 198 6.11 1.44 23.28
N ARG A 199 6.38 2.40 22.44
CA ARG A 199 7.07 2.17 21.16
C ARG A 199 8.51 1.85 21.46
N LEU A 200 9.13 1.02 20.65
CA LEU A 200 10.59 0.84 20.68
C LEU A 200 11.35 2.17 20.62
N SER A 201 10.78 3.20 19.99
CA SER A 201 11.32 4.55 19.93
C SER A 201 11.21 5.36 21.24
N ASP A 202 10.33 4.95 22.13
CA ASP A 202 10.08 5.65 23.41
C ASP A 202 11.01 5.14 24.52
N ASP A 203 11.79 4.07 24.25
CA ASP A 203 12.76 3.54 25.18
C ASP A 203 14.17 4.00 24.79
N PRO A 204 14.72 5.04 25.47
CA PRO A 204 16.02 5.60 25.12
C PRO A 204 17.20 4.64 25.36
N GLU A 205 17.00 3.56 26.12
CA GLU A 205 18.04 2.54 26.34
C GLU A 205 18.15 1.54 25.19
N LEU A 206 17.02 1.18 24.56
CA LEU A 206 17.00 0.27 23.41
C LEU A 206 17.56 0.88 22.12
N VAL A 207 17.47 2.22 21.97
CA VAL A 207 18.00 2.94 20.79
C VAL A 207 19.53 3.07 20.85
N ARG A 208 20.16 2.87 22.00
CA ARG A 208 21.62 3.04 22.18
C ARG A 208 22.45 1.76 22.17
N SER A 209 21.83 0.58 22.31
CA SER A 209 22.59 -0.65 22.52
C SER A 209 23.08 -1.34 21.25
N ASP A 210 22.57 -1.01 20.06
CA ASP A 210 22.80 -1.80 18.85
C ASP A 210 23.51 -1.07 17.70
N LEU A 211 24.07 0.12 17.95
CA LEU A 211 24.97 0.75 16.98
C LEU A 211 26.38 0.21 17.21
N PRO A 212 26.94 -0.60 16.29
CA PRO A 212 28.34 -0.94 16.33
C PRO A 212 29.14 0.36 16.18
N THR A 213 29.89 0.71 17.22
CA THR A 213 30.95 1.72 17.10
C THR A 213 31.94 1.23 16.04
N SER A 214 31.84 1.80 14.84
CA SER A 214 32.82 1.58 13.79
C SER A 214 34.22 2.03 14.29
N PRO A 215 35.26 1.27 13.97
CA PRO A 215 36.63 1.57 14.36
C PRO A 215 37.18 2.82 13.68
#